data_2a9693b69fc475b1a33f2c54fea46833
#
_entry.id   2a9693b69fc475b1a33f2c54fea46833
#
_cell.length_a   1.000
_cell.length_b   1.000
_cell.length_c   1.000
_cell.angle_alpha   90.00
_cell.angle_beta   90.00
_cell.angle_gamma   90.00
#
_symmetry.space_group_name_H-M   'P 1'
#
loop_
_entity.id
_entity.type
_entity.pdbx_description
1 polymer ?
#
loop_
_entity_poly.entity_id
_entity_poly.type
_entity_poly.pdbx_seq_one_letter_code
_entity_poly.pdbx_strand_id
1 'polypeptide(L)'
;QIYKRRSDDGGCYGGPSYYIDQATGKHWLGILFAVFMILTYMVGFNLVASFNIADAFRVIPAYSQNENLAKWIIGGVLAVLFFVCISGGGKQIAGITEKIVPFMGFFYIAVAVFVIVTHITLLPGVFAEIFRNAFDVKAIFGGFTGSAVMLGIKRGLFSNEAGVGAAACAAGSAGVSHPVKQGLVQVLSVFLDTCMICTATAMLLLCSGVEPDADMAGMAYVQAAMNNTLGKFGVVFITVSLFLFAFTTLLGNFYYAETGLAYLCGMTPSNGAKWCMRIVAAVVVCVGATMKLGIVWDTADVLMGFMALINVPVIVILLKPVLRCLEDYTEQKKAGKNPVFKAEHIGLKEKVDFWN
;
A
#
# COMPACT_ATOMS: atom_id res chain seq x y z
N GLN A 1 2.74 -9.04 -14.83
CA GLN A 1 2.00 -9.11 -16.10
C GLN A 1 2.57 -10.16 -17.04
N ILE A 2 3.90 -10.26 -17.22
CA ILE A 2 4.50 -11.25 -18.14
C ILE A 2 4.10 -12.69 -17.75
N TYR A 3 4.12 -13.00 -16.46
CA TYR A 3 3.85 -14.34 -15.93
C TYR A 3 2.43 -14.52 -15.35
N LYS A 4 1.48 -13.70 -15.80
CA LYS A 4 0.10 -13.86 -15.36
C LYS A 4 -0.54 -15.14 -15.90
N ARG A 5 -1.52 -15.64 -15.17
CA ARG A 5 -2.27 -16.87 -15.47
C ARG A 5 -3.69 -16.55 -15.89
N ARG A 6 -4.29 -17.44 -16.65
CA ARG A 6 -5.72 -17.39 -16.97
C ARG A 6 -6.52 -17.89 -15.78
N SER A 7 -7.66 -17.25 -15.53
CA SER A 7 -8.63 -17.70 -14.55
C SER A 7 -9.77 -18.43 -15.26
N ASP A 8 -10.41 -19.38 -14.56
CA ASP A 8 -11.54 -20.16 -15.08
C ASP A 8 -12.75 -19.31 -15.43
N ASP A 9 -12.86 -18.12 -14.86
CA ASP A 9 -13.94 -17.14 -15.14
C ASP A 9 -13.65 -16.21 -16.33
N GLY A 10 -12.60 -16.50 -17.11
CA GLY A 10 -12.14 -15.71 -18.25
C GLY A 10 -11.32 -14.47 -17.91
N GLY A 11 -11.04 -14.23 -16.63
CA GLY A 11 -10.15 -13.19 -16.15
C GLY A 11 -8.68 -13.59 -16.19
N CYS A 12 -7.84 -12.79 -15.53
CA CYS A 12 -6.45 -13.11 -15.31
C CYS A 12 -6.04 -12.77 -13.88
N TYR A 13 -5.03 -13.45 -13.38
CA TYR A 13 -4.44 -13.21 -12.08
C TYR A 13 -2.92 -13.41 -12.16
N GLY A 14 -2.21 -12.87 -11.20
CA GLY A 14 -0.76 -12.99 -11.12
C GLY A 14 -0.27 -12.45 -9.79
N GLY A 15 1.02 -12.33 -9.66
CA GLY A 15 1.64 -11.82 -8.44
C GLY A 15 3.04 -12.38 -8.25
N PRO A 16 3.75 -11.97 -7.19
CA PRO A 16 5.13 -12.37 -6.97
C PRO A 16 5.33 -13.87 -6.86
N SER A 17 4.46 -14.61 -6.17
CA SER A 17 4.59 -16.06 -6.04
C SER A 17 4.69 -16.76 -7.38
N TYR A 18 3.95 -16.30 -8.40
CA TYR A 18 3.95 -16.87 -9.75
C TYR A 18 5.25 -16.59 -10.51
N TYR A 19 5.73 -15.34 -10.51
CA TYR A 19 6.97 -15.05 -11.23
C TYR A 19 8.22 -15.51 -10.46
N ILE A 20 8.18 -15.59 -9.12
CA ILE A 20 9.26 -16.17 -8.31
C ILE A 20 9.46 -17.64 -8.66
N ASP A 21 8.35 -18.40 -8.71
CA ASP A 21 8.36 -19.80 -9.11
C ASP A 21 8.95 -19.99 -10.52
N GLN A 22 8.44 -19.23 -11.48
CA GLN A 22 8.90 -19.27 -12.89
C GLN A 22 10.37 -18.84 -13.06
N ALA A 23 10.79 -17.75 -12.39
CA ALA A 23 12.14 -17.20 -12.54
C ALA A 23 13.22 -18.07 -11.90
N THR A 24 12.89 -18.73 -10.78
CA THR A 24 13.85 -19.52 -9.99
C THR A 24 13.76 -21.01 -10.24
N GLY A 25 12.65 -21.49 -10.80
CA GLY A 25 12.32 -22.92 -10.89
C GLY A 25 12.13 -23.59 -9.52
N LYS A 26 12.00 -22.78 -8.45
CA LYS A 26 11.89 -23.28 -7.07
C LYS A 26 10.50 -23.02 -6.52
N HIS A 27 9.60 -23.96 -6.70
CA HIS A 27 8.21 -23.86 -6.22
C HIS A 27 8.09 -23.54 -4.72
N TRP A 28 8.98 -24.10 -3.88
CA TRP A 28 8.99 -23.83 -2.45
C TRP A 28 9.19 -22.34 -2.11
N LEU A 29 9.95 -21.61 -2.93
CA LEU A 29 10.20 -20.18 -2.73
C LEU A 29 8.94 -19.35 -3.04
N GLY A 30 8.17 -19.76 -4.06
CA GLY A 30 6.85 -19.19 -4.33
C GLY A 30 5.86 -19.42 -3.18
N ILE A 31 5.86 -20.64 -2.60
CA ILE A 31 5.05 -20.97 -1.42
C ILE A 31 5.46 -20.11 -0.22
N LEU A 32 6.76 -20.02 0.08
CA LEU A 32 7.28 -19.22 1.18
C LEU A 32 6.86 -17.75 1.03
N PHE A 33 6.99 -17.21 -0.18
CA PHE A 33 6.56 -15.84 -0.46
C PHE A 33 5.05 -15.65 -0.28
N ALA A 34 4.21 -16.59 -0.73
CA ALA A 34 2.76 -16.54 -0.55
C ALA A 34 2.36 -16.54 0.93
N VAL A 35 3.05 -17.33 1.76
CA VAL A 35 2.83 -17.33 3.22
C VAL A 35 3.18 -15.96 3.83
N PHE A 36 4.36 -15.39 3.51
CA PHE A 36 4.72 -14.06 3.97
C PHE A 36 3.76 -12.99 3.46
N MET A 37 3.27 -13.08 2.23
CA MET A 37 2.29 -12.17 1.67
C MET A 37 0.98 -12.19 2.47
N ILE A 38 0.47 -13.37 2.83
CA ILE A 38 -0.70 -13.50 3.68
C ILE A 38 -0.43 -12.89 5.06
N LEU A 39 0.69 -13.20 5.69
CA LEU A 39 1.03 -12.67 7.01
C LEU A 39 1.21 -11.14 6.98
N THR A 40 1.88 -10.61 5.97
CA THR A 40 2.13 -9.18 5.86
C THR A 40 0.84 -8.41 5.65
N TYR A 41 0.02 -8.79 4.67
CA TYR A 41 -1.17 -8.02 4.31
C TYR A 41 -2.37 -8.33 5.20
N MET A 42 -2.64 -9.61 5.49
CA MET A 42 -3.78 -9.95 6.34
C MET A 42 -3.53 -9.61 7.82
N VAL A 43 -2.28 -9.71 8.30
CA VAL A 43 -1.96 -9.43 9.70
C VAL A 43 -1.26 -8.07 9.82
N GLY A 44 0.01 -7.95 9.41
CA GLY A 44 0.83 -6.77 9.65
C GLY A 44 0.17 -5.45 9.24
N PHE A 45 -0.18 -5.32 7.98
CA PHE A 45 -0.74 -4.06 7.45
C PHE A 45 -2.19 -3.82 7.89
N ASN A 46 -2.98 -4.86 8.11
CA ASN A 46 -4.33 -4.70 8.66
C ASN A 46 -4.31 -4.25 10.12
N LEU A 47 -3.33 -4.70 10.93
CA LEU A 47 -3.11 -4.19 12.28
C LEU A 47 -2.79 -2.69 12.25
N VAL A 48 -1.87 -2.24 11.37
CA VAL A 48 -1.52 -0.82 11.22
C VAL A 48 -2.74 0.00 10.78
N ALA A 49 -3.46 -0.43 9.76
CA ALA A 49 -4.61 0.32 9.23
C ALA A 49 -5.74 0.44 10.26
N SER A 50 -6.11 -0.65 10.93
CA SER A 50 -7.17 -0.65 11.93
C SER A 50 -6.78 0.14 13.20
N PHE A 51 -5.52 0.06 13.64
CA PHE A 51 -5.00 0.90 14.71
C PHE A 51 -5.15 2.39 14.38
N ASN A 52 -4.68 2.83 13.20
CA ASN A 52 -4.74 4.23 12.79
C ASN A 52 -6.18 4.73 12.67
N ILE A 53 -7.11 3.90 12.18
CA ILE A 53 -8.54 4.25 12.17
C ILE A 53 -9.04 4.47 13.60
N ALA A 54 -8.78 3.55 14.52
CA ALA A 54 -9.23 3.68 15.90
C ALA A 54 -8.61 4.91 16.58
N ASP A 55 -7.34 5.18 16.34
CA ASP A 55 -6.61 6.32 16.88
C ASP A 55 -7.15 7.67 16.35
N ALA A 56 -7.64 7.71 15.11
CA ALA A 56 -8.24 8.91 14.52
C ALA A 56 -9.51 9.38 15.26
N PHE A 57 -10.24 8.46 15.88
CA PHE A 57 -11.47 8.77 16.61
C PHE A 57 -11.23 9.28 18.04
N ARG A 58 -9.97 9.41 18.50
CA ARG A 58 -9.66 9.96 19.83
C ARG A 58 -10.13 11.40 20.07
N VAL A 59 -10.43 12.14 18.99
CA VAL A 59 -11.02 13.49 19.06
C VAL A 59 -12.45 13.50 19.59
N ILE A 60 -13.12 12.34 19.63
CA ILE A 60 -14.48 12.23 20.15
C ILE A 60 -14.44 12.18 21.68
N PRO A 61 -15.18 13.07 22.40
CA PRO A 61 -15.13 13.11 23.87
C PRO A 61 -15.47 11.78 24.56
N ALA A 62 -16.33 10.97 23.96
CA ALA A 62 -16.68 9.65 24.48
C ALA A 62 -15.49 8.66 24.46
N TYR A 63 -14.52 8.87 23.58
CA TYR A 63 -13.31 8.05 23.53
C TYR A 63 -12.44 8.22 24.77
N SER A 64 -12.26 9.45 25.23
CA SER A 64 -11.42 9.76 26.41
C SER A 64 -12.01 9.28 27.74
N GLN A 65 -13.33 9.05 27.81
CA GLN A 65 -13.98 8.54 29.01
C GLN A 65 -13.63 7.08 29.30
N ASN A 66 -13.52 6.25 28.25
CA ASN A 66 -13.10 4.85 28.37
C ASN A 66 -12.42 4.40 27.08
N GLU A 67 -11.14 4.69 26.97
CA GLU A 67 -10.35 4.42 25.76
C GLU A 67 -10.40 2.95 25.32
N ASN A 68 -10.28 2.02 26.26
CA ASN A 68 -10.30 0.59 25.94
C ASN A 68 -11.65 0.16 25.37
N LEU A 69 -12.76 0.58 25.96
CA LEU A 69 -14.09 0.25 25.46
C LEU A 69 -14.33 0.89 24.08
N ALA A 70 -13.92 2.14 23.90
CA ALA A 70 -14.05 2.84 22.63
C ALA A 70 -13.29 2.11 21.50
N LYS A 71 -12.05 1.68 21.76
CA LYS A 71 -11.23 0.89 20.81
C LYS A 71 -11.91 -0.41 20.42
N TRP A 72 -12.48 -1.15 21.36
CA TRP A 72 -13.21 -2.39 21.07
C TRP A 72 -14.48 -2.15 20.27
N ILE A 73 -15.24 -1.09 20.56
CA ILE A 73 -16.45 -0.73 19.80
C ILE A 73 -16.07 -0.34 18.37
N ILE A 74 -15.07 0.55 18.21
CA ILE A 74 -14.61 0.98 16.88
C ILE A 74 -14.07 -0.22 16.09
N GLY A 75 -13.22 -1.06 16.72
CA GLY A 75 -12.68 -2.26 16.11
C GLY A 75 -13.76 -3.26 15.69
N GLY A 76 -14.78 -3.46 16.52
CA GLY A 76 -15.93 -4.33 16.20
C GLY A 76 -16.77 -3.80 15.02
N VAL A 77 -17.10 -2.50 15.03
CA VAL A 77 -17.83 -1.86 13.91
C VAL A 77 -17.00 -1.95 12.62
N LEU A 78 -15.70 -1.64 12.71
CA LEU A 78 -14.78 -1.70 11.57
C LEU A 78 -14.68 -3.13 11.02
N ALA A 79 -14.56 -4.13 11.88
CA ALA A 79 -14.49 -5.54 11.48
C ALA A 79 -15.76 -5.99 10.77
N VAL A 80 -16.95 -5.58 11.23
CA VAL A 80 -18.21 -5.89 10.58
C VAL A 80 -18.32 -5.22 9.20
N LEU A 81 -18.00 -3.93 9.11
CA LEU A 81 -18.01 -3.20 7.83
C LEU A 81 -17.03 -3.83 6.83
N PHE A 82 -15.82 -4.12 7.30
CA PHE A 82 -14.79 -4.78 6.50
C PHE A 82 -15.26 -6.16 6.02
N PHE A 83 -15.80 -6.99 6.92
CA PHE A 83 -16.29 -8.32 6.59
C PHE A 83 -17.40 -8.30 5.53
N VAL A 84 -18.35 -7.38 5.63
CA VAL A 84 -19.41 -7.19 4.61
C VAL A 84 -18.80 -6.84 3.26
N CYS A 85 -17.82 -5.91 3.24
CA CYS A 85 -17.18 -5.48 2.00
C CYS A 85 -16.35 -6.59 1.33
N ILE A 86 -15.67 -7.45 2.10
CA ILE A 86 -14.86 -8.54 1.53
C ILE A 86 -15.68 -9.78 1.18
N SER A 87 -16.91 -9.91 1.67
CA SER A 87 -17.76 -11.09 1.44
C SER A 87 -18.10 -11.33 -0.04
N GLY A 88 -18.16 -10.28 -0.85
CA GLY A 88 -18.38 -10.36 -2.30
C GLY A 88 -17.10 -10.59 -3.13
N GLY A 89 -15.94 -10.75 -2.49
CA GLY A 89 -14.66 -11.03 -3.16
C GLY A 89 -14.08 -9.85 -3.96
N GLY A 90 -13.07 -10.14 -4.79
CA GLY A 90 -12.29 -9.12 -5.49
C GLY A 90 -13.09 -8.15 -6.37
N LYS A 91 -14.16 -8.59 -7.01
CA LYS A 91 -15.04 -7.73 -7.83
C LYS A 91 -15.74 -6.66 -7.00
N GLN A 92 -16.24 -7.02 -5.82
CA GLN A 92 -16.87 -6.07 -4.90
C GLN A 92 -15.86 -5.09 -4.34
N ILE A 93 -14.69 -5.57 -3.94
CA ILE A 93 -13.58 -4.73 -3.45
C ILE A 93 -13.20 -3.70 -4.54
N ALA A 94 -12.96 -4.15 -5.77
CA ALA A 94 -12.62 -3.27 -6.88
C ALA A 94 -13.69 -2.21 -7.13
N GLY A 95 -14.97 -2.59 -7.17
CA GLY A 95 -16.07 -1.66 -7.38
C GLY A 95 -16.26 -0.61 -6.28
N ILE A 96 -15.90 -0.93 -5.04
CA ILE A 96 -15.90 0.02 -3.91
C ILE A 96 -14.72 0.98 -4.02
N THR A 97 -13.51 0.44 -4.22
CA THR A 97 -12.28 1.23 -4.25
C THR A 97 -12.20 2.15 -5.47
N GLU A 98 -12.66 1.70 -6.64
CA GLU A 98 -12.70 2.50 -7.88
C GLU A 98 -13.47 3.82 -7.72
N LYS A 99 -14.50 3.84 -6.89
CA LYS A 99 -15.31 5.05 -6.65
C LYS A 99 -14.74 5.92 -5.53
N ILE A 100 -14.32 5.30 -4.42
CA ILE A 100 -13.88 6.01 -3.22
C ILE A 100 -12.51 6.66 -3.44
N VAL A 101 -11.54 5.92 -4.01
CA VAL A 101 -10.14 6.36 -4.09
C VAL A 101 -9.95 7.66 -4.88
N PRO A 102 -10.49 7.83 -6.11
CA PRO A 102 -10.32 9.08 -6.84
C PRO A 102 -10.96 10.27 -6.14
N PHE A 103 -12.15 10.06 -5.55
CA PHE A 103 -12.87 11.11 -4.84
C PHE A 103 -12.09 11.58 -3.60
N MET A 104 -11.66 10.66 -2.73
CA MET A 104 -10.90 11.03 -1.53
C MET A 104 -9.55 11.65 -1.88
N GLY A 105 -8.84 11.12 -2.89
CA GLY A 105 -7.55 11.64 -3.32
C GLY A 105 -7.67 13.07 -3.86
N PHE A 106 -8.66 13.35 -4.69
CA PHE A 106 -8.92 14.70 -5.20
C PHE A 106 -9.19 15.70 -4.08
N PHE A 107 -10.09 15.39 -3.16
CA PHE A 107 -10.41 16.28 -2.04
C PHE A 107 -9.22 16.49 -1.11
N TYR A 108 -8.46 15.43 -0.84
CA TYR A 108 -7.27 15.53 -0.01
C TYR A 108 -6.22 16.47 -0.61
N ILE A 109 -5.92 16.30 -1.90
CA ILE A 109 -4.97 17.16 -2.62
C ILE A 109 -5.49 18.60 -2.68
N ALA A 110 -6.79 18.80 -2.94
CA ALA A 110 -7.37 20.14 -3.00
C ALA A 110 -7.21 20.90 -1.67
N VAL A 111 -7.48 20.25 -0.54
CA VAL A 111 -7.29 20.84 0.80
C VAL A 111 -5.80 21.08 1.08
N ALA A 112 -4.92 20.16 0.71
CA ALA A 112 -3.49 20.32 0.88
C ALA A 112 -2.96 21.51 0.07
N VAL A 113 -3.35 21.65 -1.19
CA VAL A 113 -2.98 22.80 -2.04
C VAL A 113 -3.51 24.09 -1.44
N PHE A 114 -4.74 24.12 -0.94
CA PHE A 114 -5.29 25.29 -0.27
C PHE A 114 -4.44 25.70 0.94
N VAL A 115 -4.07 24.77 1.83
CA VAL A 115 -3.21 25.07 2.99
C VAL A 115 -1.82 25.55 2.54
N ILE A 116 -1.22 24.92 1.54
CA ILE A 116 0.08 25.32 1.01
C ILE A 116 0.04 26.76 0.45
N VAL A 117 -0.99 27.09 -0.32
CA VAL A 117 -1.14 28.42 -0.92
C VAL A 117 -1.36 29.48 0.16
N THR A 118 -2.15 29.19 1.17
CA THR A 118 -2.38 30.15 2.29
C THR A 118 -1.16 30.35 3.18
N HIS A 119 -0.22 29.40 3.20
CA HIS A 119 1.01 29.45 3.97
C HIS A 119 2.28 29.50 3.10
N ILE A 120 2.17 30.03 1.88
CA ILE A 120 3.23 30.02 0.86
C ILE A 120 4.53 30.71 1.34
N THR A 121 4.43 31.67 2.23
CA THR A 121 5.58 32.38 2.82
C THR A 121 6.44 31.50 3.72
N LEU A 122 5.89 30.40 4.27
CA LEU A 122 6.62 29.47 5.11
C LEU A 122 7.43 28.43 4.29
N LEU A 123 7.05 28.20 3.03
CA LEU A 123 7.66 27.15 2.19
C LEU A 123 9.19 27.23 2.09
N PRO A 124 9.83 28.41 1.85
CA PRO A 124 11.28 28.46 1.77
C PRO A 124 11.96 27.99 3.06
N GLY A 125 11.39 28.36 4.22
CA GLY A 125 11.87 27.91 5.54
C GLY A 125 11.71 26.41 5.74
N VAL A 126 10.55 25.87 5.38
CA VAL A 126 10.26 24.42 5.46
C VAL A 126 11.21 23.61 4.59
N PHE A 127 11.45 24.03 3.35
CA PHE A 127 12.41 23.36 2.49
C PHE A 127 13.84 23.43 3.05
N ALA A 128 14.25 24.59 3.54
CA ALA A 128 15.59 24.75 4.16
C ALA A 128 15.75 23.80 5.37
N GLU A 129 14.71 23.65 6.19
CA GLU A 129 14.69 22.74 7.34
C GLU A 129 14.77 21.27 6.90
N ILE A 130 13.98 20.87 5.90
CA ILE A 130 14.01 19.52 5.33
C ILE A 130 15.44 19.17 4.86
N PHE A 131 16.05 20.03 4.04
CA PHE A 131 17.39 19.78 3.51
C PHE A 131 18.46 19.79 4.62
N ARG A 132 18.36 20.72 5.57
CA ARG A 132 19.29 20.78 6.70
C ARG A 132 19.26 19.49 7.53
N ASN A 133 18.07 19.01 7.86
CA ASN A 133 17.92 17.80 8.70
C ASN A 133 18.18 16.49 7.92
N ALA A 134 17.86 16.46 6.62
CA ALA A 134 18.16 15.30 5.77
C ALA A 134 19.65 15.05 5.58
N PHE A 135 20.45 16.13 5.54
CA PHE A 135 21.90 16.07 5.32
C PHE A 135 22.71 16.42 6.58
N ASP A 136 22.14 16.29 7.77
CA ASP A 136 22.89 16.44 9.02
C ASP A 136 23.86 15.27 9.20
N VAL A 137 25.12 15.52 8.84
CA VAL A 137 26.21 14.55 8.89
C VAL A 137 26.43 14.01 10.31
N LYS A 138 26.26 14.83 11.35
CA LYS A 138 26.39 14.39 12.75
C LYS A 138 25.30 13.42 13.15
N ALA A 139 24.05 13.67 12.75
CA ALA A 139 22.95 12.77 13.00
C ALA A 139 23.06 11.46 12.20
N ILE A 140 23.56 11.53 10.95
CA ILE A 140 23.76 10.35 10.10
C ILE A 140 24.84 9.41 10.67
N PHE A 141 25.98 9.94 11.10
CA PHE A 141 27.11 9.13 11.58
C PHE A 141 27.08 8.89 13.09
N GLY A 142 26.40 9.73 13.88
CA GLY A 142 26.29 9.59 15.33
C GLY A 142 25.21 8.62 15.82
N GLY A 143 24.20 8.35 14.99
CA GLY A 143 23.08 7.45 15.32
C GLY A 143 22.27 7.09 14.08
N PHE A 144 22.88 6.34 13.14
CA PHE A 144 22.29 6.04 11.82
C PHE A 144 20.85 5.50 11.88
N THR A 145 20.56 4.64 12.86
CA THR A 145 19.21 4.03 13.02
C THR A 145 18.11 5.03 13.39
N GLY A 146 18.47 6.16 14.01
CA GLY A 146 17.53 7.22 14.39
C GLY A 146 17.60 8.46 13.49
N SER A 147 18.43 8.45 12.44
CA SER A 147 18.59 9.61 11.55
C SER A 147 17.35 9.85 10.69
N ALA A 148 17.11 11.11 10.34
CA ALA A 148 16.02 11.49 9.41
C ALA A 148 16.13 10.75 8.06
N VAL A 149 17.36 10.50 7.58
CA VAL A 149 17.61 9.74 6.35
C VAL A 149 17.12 8.30 6.49
N MET A 150 17.48 7.60 7.57
CA MET A 150 17.06 6.21 7.79
C MET A 150 15.54 6.09 7.93
N LEU A 151 14.92 6.97 8.72
CA LEU A 151 13.48 7.02 8.86
C LEU A 151 12.78 7.36 7.55
N GLY A 152 13.32 8.31 6.79
CA GLY A 152 12.81 8.68 5.48
C GLY A 152 12.88 7.53 4.47
N ILE A 153 14.00 6.81 4.40
CA ILE A 153 14.13 5.61 3.54
C ILE A 153 13.13 4.55 3.97
N LYS A 154 13.06 4.23 5.28
CA LYS A 154 12.15 3.21 5.83
C LYS A 154 10.69 3.53 5.51
N ARG A 155 10.25 4.78 5.73
CA ARG A 155 8.86 5.21 5.48
C ARG A 155 8.55 5.36 3.99
N GLY A 156 9.51 5.82 3.18
CA GLY A 156 9.35 5.87 1.72
C GLY A 156 9.23 4.49 1.08
N LEU A 157 10.04 3.52 1.52
CA LEU A 157 9.93 2.13 1.07
C LEU A 157 8.58 1.51 1.50
N PHE A 158 8.10 1.86 2.70
CA PHE A 158 6.79 1.41 3.19
C PHE A 158 5.66 1.97 2.32
N SER A 159 5.62 3.28 2.06
CA SER A 159 4.55 3.92 1.28
C SER A 159 4.48 3.38 -0.15
N ASN A 160 5.61 3.19 -0.80
CA ASN A 160 5.69 2.69 -2.18
C ASN A 160 5.60 1.18 -2.31
N GLU A 161 5.67 0.45 -1.18
CA GLU A 161 5.82 -1.01 -1.17
C GLU A 161 6.95 -1.49 -2.09
N ALA A 162 8.04 -0.69 -2.14
CA ALA A 162 9.13 -0.87 -3.08
C ALA A 162 9.85 -2.20 -2.85
N GLY A 163 9.78 -3.09 -3.83
CA GLY A 163 10.37 -4.43 -3.76
C GLY A 163 9.53 -5.44 -2.98
N VAL A 164 8.44 -5.03 -2.33
CA VAL A 164 7.56 -5.93 -1.56
C VAL A 164 6.72 -6.80 -2.47
N GLY A 165 6.15 -6.24 -3.58
CA GLY A 165 5.52 -7.02 -4.63
C GLY A 165 3.99 -6.97 -4.68
N ALA A 166 3.31 -6.24 -3.80
CA ALA A 166 1.85 -6.15 -3.78
C ALA A 166 1.25 -5.59 -5.08
N ALA A 167 1.83 -4.52 -5.60
CA ALA A 167 1.41 -3.92 -6.85
C ALA A 167 1.39 -4.92 -8.02
N ALA A 168 2.24 -5.95 -7.97
CA ALA A 168 2.28 -7.00 -8.97
C ALA A 168 1.02 -7.88 -8.96
N CYS A 169 0.36 -8.05 -7.80
CA CYS A 169 -0.91 -8.80 -7.70
C CYS A 169 -2.03 -8.05 -8.44
N ALA A 170 -2.20 -6.77 -8.16
CA ALA A 170 -3.17 -5.93 -8.85
C ALA A 170 -2.82 -5.79 -10.35
N ALA A 171 -1.55 -5.59 -10.68
CA ALA A 171 -1.10 -5.54 -12.06
C ALA A 171 -1.37 -6.87 -12.79
N GLY A 172 -1.22 -8.02 -12.12
CA GLY A 172 -1.47 -9.35 -12.68
C GLY A 172 -2.92 -9.58 -13.10
N SER A 173 -3.88 -8.97 -12.40
CA SER A 173 -5.31 -9.09 -12.73
C SER A 173 -5.79 -8.14 -13.83
N ALA A 174 -4.97 -7.19 -14.26
CA ALA A 174 -5.36 -6.21 -15.27
C ALA A 174 -5.39 -6.80 -16.68
N GLY A 175 -6.53 -6.60 -17.38
CA GLY A 175 -6.73 -7.00 -18.76
C GLY A 175 -6.12 -5.99 -19.74
N VAL A 176 -4.86 -6.16 -20.12
CA VAL A 176 -4.15 -5.27 -21.06
C VAL A 176 -3.60 -6.04 -22.24
N SER A 177 -3.42 -5.37 -23.38
CA SER A 177 -2.87 -5.98 -24.60
C SER A 177 -1.35 -6.15 -24.56
N HIS A 178 -0.65 -5.43 -23.66
CA HIS A 178 0.80 -5.50 -23.52
C HIS A 178 1.21 -5.23 -22.06
N PRO A 179 2.13 -6.04 -21.46
CA PRO A 179 2.55 -5.90 -20.07
C PRO A 179 3.05 -4.50 -19.69
N VAL A 180 3.79 -3.85 -20.58
CA VAL A 180 4.36 -2.51 -20.36
C VAL A 180 3.27 -1.46 -20.14
N LYS A 181 2.09 -1.59 -20.74
CA LYS A 181 0.98 -0.64 -20.48
C LYS A 181 0.63 -0.58 -19.00
N GLN A 182 0.50 -1.75 -18.39
CA GLN A 182 0.22 -1.82 -16.95
C GLN A 182 1.43 -1.42 -16.11
N GLY A 183 2.65 -1.74 -16.55
CA GLY A 183 3.87 -1.27 -15.89
C GLY A 183 3.94 0.26 -15.82
N LEU A 184 3.62 0.96 -16.91
CA LEU A 184 3.57 2.43 -16.94
C LEU A 184 2.49 3.01 -16.01
N VAL A 185 1.32 2.36 -15.90
CA VAL A 185 0.28 2.75 -14.95
C VAL A 185 0.80 2.62 -13.52
N GLN A 186 1.55 1.56 -13.18
CA GLN A 186 2.14 1.38 -11.86
C GLN A 186 3.21 2.45 -11.56
N VAL A 187 4.04 2.82 -12.53
CA VAL A 187 5.01 3.93 -12.37
C VAL A 187 4.27 5.24 -12.06
N LEU A 188 3.19 5.52 -12.80
CA LEU A 188 2.37 6.72 -12.54
C LEU A 188 1.72 6.68 -11.15
N SER A 189 1.22 5.52 -10.70
CA SER A 189 0.60 5.41 -9.38
C SER A 189 1.59 5.68 -8.25
N VAL A 190 2.83 5.16 -8.34
CA VAL A 190 3.90 5.43 -7.38
C VAL A 190 4.27 6.92 -7.36
N PHE A 191 4.33 7.56 -8.53
CA PHE A 191 4.57 9.00 -8.62
C PHE A 191 3.47 9.82 -7.95
N LEU A 192 2.20 9.48 -8.20
CA LEU A 192 1.06 10.16 -7.57
C LEU A 192 1.04 9.96 -6.05
N ASP A 193 1.31 8.76 -5.57
CA ASP A 193 1.36 8.48 -4.14
C ASP A 193 2.49 9.27 -3.46
N THR A 194 3.71 9.13 -3.91
CA THR A 194 4.88 9.69 -3.24
C THR A 194 5.06 11.18 -3.50
N CYS A 195 5.04 11.60 -4.77
CA CYS A 195 5.33 12.99 -5.11
C CYS A 195 4.13 13.92 -4.90
N MET A 196 2.91 13.41 -4.89
CA MET A 196 1.73 14.24 -4.66
C MET A 196 1.15 14.04 -3.25
N ILE A 197 0.70 12.84 -2.89
CA ILE A 197 -0.04 12.61 -1.63
C ILE A 197 0.90 12.71 -0.42
N CYS A 198 2.04 12.02 -0.44
CA CYS A 198 2.98 12.07 0.69
C CYS A 198 3.59 13.48 0.85
N THR A 199 3.94 14.16 -0.25
CA THR A 199 4.43 15.55 -0.19
C THR A 199 3.35 16.49 0.31
N ALA A 200 2.11 16.36 -0.14
CA ALA A 200 0.98 17.13 0.35
C ALA A 200 0.80 16.98 1.85
N THR A 201 0.86 15.74 2.36
CA THR A 201 0.78 15.45 3.80
C THR A 201 1.93 16.09 4.57
N ALA A 202 3.17 15.94 4.08
CA ALA A 202 4.34 16.55 4.72
C ALA A 202 4.21 18.08 4.80
N MET A 203 3.78 18.72 3.71
CA MET A 203 3.57 20.18 3.69
C MET A 203 2.43 20.61 4.61
N LEU A 204 1.32 19.88 4.69
CA LEU A 204 0.25 20.13 5.66
C LEU A 204 0.77 20.17 7.09
N LEU A 205 1.67 19.25 7.45
CA LEU A 205 2.24 19.18 8.79
C LEU A 205 3.28 20.26 9.04
N LEU A 206 4.25 20.42 8.15
CA LEU A 206 5.37 21.34 8.33
C LEU A 206 4.95 22.82 8.22
N CYS A 207 3.95 23.14 7.38
CA CYS A 207 3.39 24.48 7.31
C CYS A 207 2.42 24.80 8.46
N SER A 208 2.07 23.83 9.29
CA SER A 208 1.15 24.06 10.41
C SER A 208 1.74 24.89 11.55
N GLY A 209 3.07 24.96 11.66
CA GLY A 209 3.76 25.61 12.79
C GLY A 209 3.63 24.88 14.13
N VAL A 210 3.09 23.66 14.13
CA VAL A 210 3.02 22.81 15.34
C VAL A 210 4.33 22.03 15.41
N GLU A 211 5.08 22.24 16.49
CA GLU A 211 6.29 21.47 16.76
C GLU A 211 5.93 20.03 17.17
N PRO A 212 6.63 19.01 16.62
CA PRO A 212 6.42 17.63 17.02
C PRO A 212 6.88 17.43 18.48
N ASP A 213 6.01 16.80 19.26
CA ASP A 213 6.29 16.37 20.62
C ASP A 213 6.31 14.82 20.68
N ALA A 214 7.16 14.26 21.55
CA ALA A 214 7.28 12.82 21.74
C ALA A 214 5.93 12.16 22.17
N ASP A 215 5.11 12.91 22.89
CA ASP A 215 3.79 12.46 23.36
C ASP A 215 2.68 12.63 22.32
N MET A 216 2.94 13.37 21.23
CA MET A 216 2.01 13.60 20.11
C MET A 216 2.39 12.82 18.86
N ALA A 217 2.60 11.51 18.97
CA ALA A 217 2.93 10.68 17.82
C ALA A 217 1.70 10.29 16.98
N GLY A 218 1.90 10.08 15.67
CA GLY A 218 0.87 9.57 14.77
C GLY A 218 -0.27 10.55 14.54
N MET A 219 -1.51 10.06 14.67
CA MET A 219 -2.71 10.83 14.33
C MET A 219 -2.94 12.05 15.22
N ALA A 220 -2.50 11.99 16.49
CA ALA A 220 -2.60 13.12 17.40
C ALA A 220 -1.88 14.37 16.86
N TYR A 221 -0.66 14.19 16.33
CA TYR A 221 0.11 15.27 15.71
C TYR A 221 -0.57 15.82 14.46
N VAL A 222 -1.05 14.93 13.59
CA VAL A 222 -1.75 15.33 12.35
C VAL A 222 -3.01 16.14 12.66
N GLN A 223 -3.79 15.73 13.66
CA GLN A 223 -5.00 16.43 14.08
C GLN A 223 -4.69 17.78 14.74
N ALA A 224 -3.62 17.89 15.53
CA ALA A 224 -3.16 19.14 16.09
C ALA A 224 -2.72 20.13 14.99
N ALA A 225 -1.96 19.65 14.02
CA ALA A 225 -1.54 20.43 12.85
C ALA A 225 -2.72 20.97 12.04
N MET A 226 -3.70 20.10 11.76
CA MET A 226 -4.91 20.47 11.03
C MET A 226 -5.82 21.41 11.82
N ASN A 227 -5.87 21.26 13.14
CA ASN A 227 -6.59 22.19 14.01
C ASN A 227 -5.96 23.60 14.00
N ASN A 228 -4.62 23.66 13.96
CA ASN A 228 -3.92 24.96 13.90
C ASN A 228 -4.11 25.69 12.56
N THR A 229 -4.21 24.95 11.45
CA THR A 229 -4.35 25.53 10.10
C THR A 229 -5.79 25.80 9.69
N LEU A 230 -6.72 24.89 9.95
CA LEU A 230 -8.11 24.91 9.46
C LEU A 230 -9.14 24.82 10.60
N GLY A 231 -8.71 24.86 11.85
CA GLY A 231 -9.59 24.75 13.01
C GLY A 231 -10.34 23.41 13.08
N LYS A 232 -11.54 23.42 13.66
CA LYS A 232 -12.37 22.20 13.81
C LYS A 232 -12.68 21.50 12.49
N PHE A 233 -12.83 22.25 11.40
CA PHE A 233 -13.03 21.67 10.07
C PHE A 233 -11.84 20.79 9.66
N GLY A 234 -10.60 21.25 9.88
CA GLY A 234 -9.40 20.50 9.60
C GLY A 234 -9.34 19.16 10.34
N VAL A 235 -9.72 19.15 11.62
CA VAL A 235 -9.75 17.92 12.42
C VAL A 235 -10.75 16.91 11.88
N VAL A 236 -11.97 17.35 11.56
CA VAL A 236 -13.00 16.47 10.98
C VAL A 236 -12.56 15.97 9.60
N PHE A 237 -12.05 16.87 8.76
CA PHE A 237 -11.56 16.53 7.41
C PHE A 237 -10.48 15.45 7.44
N ILE A 238 -9.45 15.63 8.29
CA ILE A 238 -8.34 14.66 8.34
C ILE A 238 -8.77 13.32 8.93
N THR A 239 -9.68 13.33 9.92
CA THR A 239 -10.24 12.11 10.50
C THR A 239 -11.03 11.30 9.48
N VAL A 240 -11.89 11.96 8.70
CA VAL A 240 -12.68 11.31 7.63
C VAL A 240 -11.75 10.84 6.50
N SER A 241 -10.78 11.66 6.10
CA SER A 241 -9.82 11.29 5.08
C SER A 241 -9.02 10.06 5.47
N LEU A 242 -8.48 10.02 6.70
CA LEU A 242 -7.76 8.86 7.20
C LEU A 242 -8.64 7.61 7.24
N PHE A 243 -9.89 7.75 7.71
CA PHE A 243 -10.82 6.64 7.71
C PHE A 243 -11.00 6.05 6.30
N LEU A 244 -11.23 6.89 5.30
CA LEU A 244 -11.40 6.44 3.91
C LEU A 244 -10.13 5.79 3.35
N PHE A 245 -8.96 6.43 3.53
CA PHE A 245 -7.68 5.90 3.07
C PHE A 245 -7.36 4.55 3.75
N ALA A 246 -7.43 4.48 5.07
CA ALA A 246 -7.10 3.27 5.79
C ALA A 246 -8.15 2.15 5.58
N PHE A 247 -9.43 2.50 5.42
CA PHE A 247 -10.46 1.50 5.12
C PHE A 247 -10.28 0.89 3.72
N THR A 248 -9.98 1.70 2.71
CA THR A 248 -9.67 1.17 1.36
C THR A 248 -8.38 0.36 1.36
N THR A 249 -7.39 0.71 2.20
CA THR A 249 -6.18 -0.08 2.42
C THR A 249 -6.49 -1.45 3.01
N LEU A 250 -7.39 -1.56 4.00
CA LEU A 250 -7.85 -2.86 4.53
C LEU A 250 -8.40 -3.76 3.43
N LEU A 251 -9.21 -3.20 2.52
CA LEU A 251 -9.78 -3.94 1.40
C LEU A 251 -8.70 -4.41 0.40
N GLY A 252 -7.75 -3.54 0.07
CA GLY A 252 -6.61 -3.87 -0.81
C GLY A 252 -5.72 -4.94 -0.21
N ASN A 253 -5.40 -4.84 1.08
CA ASN A 253 -4.60 -5.83 1.82
C ASN A 253 -5.25 -7.21 1.78
N PHE A 254 -6.56 -7.28 1.98
CA PHE A 254 -7.28 -8.55 1.89
C PHE A 254 -7.18 -9.15 0.48
N TYR A 255 -7.33 -8.34 -0.57
CA TYR A 255 -7.18 -8.79 -1.95
C TYR A 255 -5.79 -9.38 -2.22
N TYR A 256 -4.72 -8.75 -1.73
CA TYR A 256 -3.36 -9.28 -1.88
C TYR A 256 -3.17 -10.60 -1.12
N ALA A 257 -3.68 -10.68 0.09
CA ALA A 257 -3.64 -11.92 0.87
C ALA A 257 -4.46 -13.05 0.20
N GLU A 258 -5.63 -12.73 -0.39
CA GLU A 258 -6.45 -13.69 -1.16
C GLU A 258 -5.70 -14.23 -2.39
N THR A 259 -4.88 -13.39 -3.06
CA THR A 259 -4.01 -13.82 -4.16
C THR A 259 -2.96 -14.83 -3.68
N GLY A 260 -2.39 -14.63 -2.48
CA GLY A 260 -1.48 -15.58 -1.85
C GLY A 260 -2.14 -16.93 -1.54
N LEU A 261 -3.35 -16.88 -0.98
CA LEU A 261 -4.14 -18.09 -0.73
C LEU A 261 -4.45 -18.84 -2.02
N ALA A 262 -4.82 -18.14 -3.08
CA ALA A 262 -5.09 -18.75 -4.39
C ALA A 262 -3.86 -19.50 -4.91
N TYR A 263 -2.67 -18.93 -4.77
CA TYR A 263 -1.43 -19.60 -5.15
C TYR A 263 -1.19 -20.88 -4.35
N LEU A 264 -1.37 -20.84 -3.02
CA LEU A 264 -1.18 -22.00 -2.13
C LEU A 264 -2.17 -23.15 -2.40
N CYS A 265 -3.38 -22.81 -2.83
CA CYS A 265 -4.45 -23.78 -3.11
C CYS A 265 -4.51 -24.24 -4.57
N GLY A 266 -3.49 -23.94 -5.39
CA GLY A 266 -3.49 -24.31 -6.80
C GLY A 266 -4.60 -23.66 -7.62
N MET A 267 -4.93 -22.38 -7.33
CA MET A 267 -5.82 -21.45 -8.04
C MET A 267 -7.28 -21.39 -7.59
N THR A 268 -7.83 -22.45 -7.03
CA THR A 268 -9.24 -22.46 -6.60
C THR A 268 -9.36 -22.81 -5.11
N PRO A 269 -9.18 -21.82 -4.20
CA PRO A 269 -9.40 -22.06 -2.79
C PRO A 269 -10.84 -22.54 -2.52
N SER A 270 -10.97 -23.56 -1.66
CA SER A 270 -12.28 -24.05 -1.25
C SER A 270 -13.10 -22.94 -0.58
N ASN A 271 -14.43 -23.03 -0.65
CA ASN A 271 -15.29 -22.06 0.02
C ASN A 271 -15.01 -21.98 1.52
N GLY A 272 -14.67 -23.11 2.17
CA GLY A 272 -14.30 -23.14 3.57
C GLY A 272 -13.02 -22.35 3.85
N ALA A 273 -11.98 -22.47 3.00
CA ALA A 273 -10.74 -21.70 3.13
C ALA A 273 -10.98 -20.20 2.96
N LYS A 274 -11.81 -19.81 1.99
CA LYS A 274 -12.19 -18.39 1.79
C LYS A 274 -12.92 -17.82 2.99
N TRP A 275 -13.88 -18.55 3.55
CA TRP A 275 -14.61 -18.11 4.73
C TRP A 275 -13.72 -18.03 5.98
N CYS A 276 -12.87 -19.04 6.20
CA CYS A 276 -11.90 -19.02 7.28
C CYS A 276 -11.01 -17.79 7.20
N MET A 277 -10.45 -17.50 6.02
CA MET A 277 -9.60 -16.33 5.79
C MET A 277 -10.33 -15.01 6.07
N ARG A 278 -11.59 -14.87 5.64
CA ARG A 278 -12.42 -13.68 5.90
C ARG A 278 -12.67 -13.46 7.39
N ILE A 279 -12.99 -14.52 8.11
CA ILE A 279 -13.22 -14.46 9.56
C ILE A 279 -11.93 -14.08 10.28
N VAL A 280 -10.80 -14.73 9.96
CA VAL A 280 -9.51 -14.41 10.57
C VAL A 280 -9.11 -12.96 10.29
N ALA A 281 -9.29 -12.49 9.05
CA ALA A 281 -9.00 -11.11 8.68
C ALA A 281 -9.86 -10.10 9.47
N ALA A 282 -11.16 -10.36 9.65
CA ALA A 282 -12.03 -9.51 10.45
C ALA A 282 -11.64 -9.49 11.94
N VAL A 283 -11.22 -10.63 12.49
CA VAL A 283 -10.71 -10.70 13.87
C VAL A 283 -9.42 -9.89 14.00
N VAL A 284 -8.49 -10.00 13.05
CA VAL A 284 -7.25 -9.22 13.04
C VAL A 284 -7.54 -7.71 13.01
N VAL A 285 -8.50 -7.27 12.19
CA VAL A 285 -8.92 -5.86 12.12
C VAL A 285 -9.48 -5.39 13.47
N CYS A 286 -10.32 -6.21 14.12
CA CYS A 286 -10.87 -5.90 15.44
C CYS A 286 -9.77 -5.77 16.50
N VAL A 287 -8.85 -6.72 16.56
CA VAL A 287 -7.73 -6.75 17.52
C VAL A 287 -6.76 -5.61 17.25
N GLY A 288 -6.45 -5.32 16.00
CA GLY A 288 -5.52 -4.26 15.60
C GLY A 288 -5.93 -2.88 16.13
N ALA A 289 -7.23 -2.59 16.16
CA ALA A 289 -7.76 -1.35 16.71
C ALA A 289 -7.42 -1.14 18.21
N THR A 290 -7.15 -2.21 18.94
CA THR A 290 -6.87 -2.18 20.39
C THR A 290 -5.38 -2.23 20.73
N MET A 291 -4.51 -2.43 19.73
CA MET A 291 -3.06 -2.59 19.93
C MET A 291 -2.34 -1.25 20.19
N LYS A 292 -1.03 -1.33 20.41
CA LYS A 292 -0.15 -0.17 20.60
C LYS A 292 0.60 0.15 19.32
N LEU A 293 0.85 1.44 19.06
CA LEU A 293 1.53 1.97 17.87
C LEU A 293 2.82 1.21 17.51
N GLY A 294 3.74 1.05 18.47
CA GLY A 294 5.03 0.40 18.23
C GLY A 294 4.88 -1.04 17.76
N ILE A 295 4.00 -1.82 18.39
CA ILE A 295 3.80 -3.24 18.07
C ILE A 295 3.28 -3.42 16.64
N VAL A 296 2.29 -2.61 16.24
CA VAL A 296 1.68 -2.76 14.90
C VAL A 296 2.68 -2.37 13.80
N TRP A 297 3.47 -1.30 14.01
CA TRP A 297 4.47 -0.86 13.06
C TRP A 297 5.65 -1.81 12.95
N ASP A 298 6.19 -2.29 14.09
CA ASP A 298 7.31 -3.23 14.09
C ASP A 298 6.93 -4.56 13.43
N THR A 299 5.70 -5.04 13.70
CA THR A 299 5.18 -6.25 13.04
C THR A 299 5.10 -6.08 11.53
N ALA A 300 4.56 -4.97 11.05
CA ALA A 300 4.44 -4.69 9.61
C ALA A 300 5.82 -4.56 8.95
N ASP A 301 6.75 -3.83 9.57
CA ASP A 301 8.11 -3.62 9.04
C ASP A 301 8.89 -4.93 8.91
N VAL A 302 8.82 -5.81 9.91
CA VAL A 302 9.49 -7.12 9.89
C VAL A 302 8.94 -8.02 8.79
N LEU A 303 7.62 -8.13 8.71
CA LEU A 303 6.97 -8.98 7.70
C LEU A 303 7.21 -8.47 6.27
N MET A 304 7.13 -7.15 6.07
CA MET A 304 7.47 -6.51 4.80
C MET A 304 8.94 -6.75 4.42
N GLY A 305 9.85 -6.68 5.40
CA GLY A 305 11.27 -6.94 5.20
C GLY A 305 11.54 -8.35 4.65
N PHE A 306 10.88 -9.37 5.19
CA PHE A 306 11.01 -10.74 4.66
C PHE A 306 10.51 -10.87 3.21
N MET A 307 9.41 -10.21 2.87
CA MET A 307 8.94 -10.19 1.48
C MET A 307 9.95 -9.53 0.56
N ALA A 308 10.48 -8.37 0.93
CA ALA A 308 11.48 -7.65 0.14
C ALA A 308 12.76 -8.46 -0.04
N LEU A 309 13.26 -9.15 0.99
CA LEU A 309 14.44 -10.01 0.92
C LEU A 309 14.30 -11.14 -0.11
N ILE A 310 13.10 -11.68 -0.28
CA ILE A 310 12.84 -12.72 -1.28
C ILE A 310 12.64 -12.11 -2.66
N ASN A 311 11.88 -11.05 -2.76
CA ASN A 311 11.38 -10.53 -4.04
C ASN A 311 12.44 -9.69 -4.79
N VAL A 312 13.21 -8.84 -4.09
CA VAL A 312 14.19 -7.96 -4.73
C VAL A 312 15.23 -8.71 -5.56
N PRO A 313 15.86 -9.80 -5.07
CA PRO A 313 16.78 -10.60 -5.88
C PRO A 313 16.12 -11.18 -7.14
N VAL A 314 14.85 -11.61 -7.04
CA VAL A 314 14.11 -12.16 -8.18
C VAL A 314 13.80 -11.09 -9.21
N ILE A 315 13.45 -9.87 -8.79
CA ILE A 315 13.25 -8.72 -9.70
C ILE A 315 14.53 -8.44 -10.50
N VAL A 316 15.69 -8.52 -9.85
CA VAL A 316 16.99 -8.33 -10.52
C VAL A 316 17.24 -9.43 -11.56
N ILE A 317 16.93 -10.69 -11.25
CA ILE A 317 17.03 -11.81 -12.20
C ILE A 317 16.12 -11.58 -13.41
N LEU A 318 14.91 -11.05 -13.17
CA LEU A 318 13.90 -10.79 -14.21
C LEU A 318 14.14 -9.50 -15.00
N LEU A 319 15.17 -8.71 -14.71
CA LEU A 319 15.44 -7.45 -15.38
C LEU A 319 15.58 -7.61 -16.91
N LYS A 320 16.26 -8.66 -17.36
CA LYS A 320 16.51 -8.90 -18.79
C LYS A 320 15.22 -9.16 -19.58
N PRO A 321 14.31 -10.08 -19.19
CA PRO A 321 12.99 -10.20 -19.84
C PRO A 321 12.16 -8.91 -19.81
N VAL A 322 12.22 -8.14 -18.73
CA VAL A 322 11.47 -6.88 -18.61
C VAL A 322 12.00 -5.84 -19.61
N LEU A 323 13.32 -5.69 -19.75
CA LEU A 323 13.91 -4.77 -20.72
C LEU A 323 13.55 -5.15 -22.16
N ARG A 324 13.62 -6.43 -22.52
CA ARG A 324 13.17 -6.90 -23.85
C ARG A 324 11.69 -6.62 -24.11
N CYS A 325 10.85 -6.77 -23.07
CA CYS A 325 9.45 -6.44 -23.17
C CYS A 325 9.23 -4.94 -23.43
N LEU A 326 10.04 -4.08 -22.83
CA LEU A 326 10.01 -2.64 -23.04
C LEU A 326 10.50 -2.27 -24.46
N GLU A 327 11.53 -2.95 -24.96
CA GLU A 327 12.02 -2.79 -26.34
C GLU A 327 10.93 -3.13 -27.35
N ASP A 328 10.29 -4.31 -27.23
CA ASP A 328 9.17 -4.74 -28.10
C ASP A 328 8.02 -3.71 -28.09
N TYR A 329 7.64 -3.23 -26.89
CA TYR A 329 6.61 -2.19 -26.77
C TYR A 329 7.00 -0.91 -27.51
N THR A 330 8.24 -0.48 -27.33
CA THR A 330 8.75 0.78 -27.88
C THR A 330 8.85 0.72 -29.41
N GLU A 331 9.31 -0.40 -29.97
CA GLU A 331 9.37 -0.63 -31.40
C GLU A 331 7.98 -0.61 -32.05
N GLN A 332 7.01 -1.34 -31.46
CA GLN A 332 5.64 -1.32 -31.95
C GLN A 332 5.01 0.09 -31.88
N LYS A 333 5.31 0.84 -30.80
CA LYS A 333 4.82 2.21 -30.64
C LYS A 333 5.43 3.17 -31.66
N LYS A 334 6.75 3.07 -31.93
CA LYS A 334 7.43 3.85 -32.97
C LYS A 334 6.90 3.55 -34.37
N ALA A 335 6.49 2.31 -34.61
CA ALA A 335 5.84 1.90 -35.88
C ALA A 335 4.37 2.34 -35.99
N GLY A 336 3.85 3.17 -35.06
CA GLY A 336 2.47 3.66 -35.06
C GLY A 336 1.41 2.61 -34.70
N LYS A 337 1.82 1.43 -34.24
CA LYS A 337 0.91 0.34 -33.87
C LYS A 337 0.40 0.48 -32.43
N ASN A 338 -0.77 -0.10 -32.15
CA ASN A 338 -1.18 -0.32 -30.77
C ASN A 338 -0.48 -1.59 -30.25
N PRO A 339 0.47 -1.49 -29.30
CA PRO A 339 1.30 -2.63 -28.91
C PRO A 339 0.48 -3.81 -28.39
N VAL A 340 0.80 -4.99 -28.93
CA VAL A 340 0.25 -6.30 -28.53
C VAL A 340 1.42 -7.22 -28.22
N PHE A 341 1.39 -7.83 -27.06
CA PHE A 341 2.47 -8.69 -26.60
C PHE A 341 2.28 -10.15 -27.03
N LYS A 342 3.37 -10.75 -27.48
CA LYS A 342 3.52 -12.21 -27.63
C LYS A 342 4.81 -12.65 -26.98
N ALA A 343 4.78 -13.76 -26.25
CA ALA A 343 5.95 -14.28 -25.54
C ALA A 343 7.14 -14.56 -26.48
N GLU A 344 6.87 -14.96 -27.71
CA GLU A 344 7.86 -15.22 -28.75
C GLU A 344 8.70 -13.99 -29.11
N HIS A 345 8.11 -12.79 -29.10
CA HIS A 345 8.78 -11.54 -29.45
C HIS A 345 9.99 -11.24 -28.57
N ILE A 346 9.92 -11.63 -27.29
CA ILE A 346 11.02 -11.39 -26.35
C ILE A 346 11.87 -12.64 -26.08
N GLY A 347 11.63 -13.72 -26.87
CA GLY A 347 12.40 -14.95 -26.79
C GLY A 347 12.23 -15.68 -25.46
N LEU A 348 11.06 -15.61 -24.84
CA LEU A 348 10.73 -16.42 -23.68
C LEU A 348 10.61 -17.88 -24.13
N LYS A 349 11.50 -18.73 -23.61
CA LYS A 349 11.51 -20.18 -23.86
C LYS A 349 10.46 -20.92 -23.01
N GLU A 350 9.98 -20.29 -21.98
CA GLU A 350 9.02 -20.82 -21.02
C GLU A 350 7.59 -20.60 -21.54
N LYS A 351 6.72 -21.58 -21.39
CA LYS A 351 5.30 -21.44 -21.71
C LYS A 351 4.68 -20.42 -20.74
N VAL A 352 4.29 -19.27 -21.26
CA VAL A 352 3.59 -18.24 -20.51
C VAL A 352 2.10 -18.44 -20.76
N ASP A 353 1.37 -18.84 -19.75
CA ASP A 353 -0.02 -19.32 -19.84
C ASP A 353 -0.97 -18.33 -20.56
N PHE A 354 -0.83 -17.04 -20.30
CA PHE A 354 -1.77 -16.03 -20.81
C PHE A 354 -1.41 -15.50 -22.20
N TRP A 355 -0.13 -15.48 -22.58
CA TRP A 355 0.37 -14.77 -23.76
C TRP A 355 0.73 -15.67 -24.95
N ASN A 356 0.31 -16.92 -24.91
CA ASN A 356 0.48 -17.88 -26.02
C ASN A 356 -0.72 -17.88 -26.96
#